data_97edce9ce54eca69e93f5d7c182a2f8f
#
_entry.id   97edce9ce54eca69e93f5d7c182a2f8f
#
_cell.length_a   1.000
_cell.length_b   1.000
_cell.length_c   1.000
_cell.angle_alpha   90.00
_cell.angle_beta   90.00
_cell.angle_gamma   90.00
#
_symmetry.space_group_name_H-M   'P 1'
#
loop_
_entity.id
_entity.type
_entity.pdbx_description
1 polymer ?
#
loop_
_entity_poly.entity_id
_entity_poly.type
_entity_poly.pdbx_seq_one_letter_code
_entity_poly.pdbx_strand_id
1 'polypeptide(L)'
;MDNIHKKTLVGLQVEKAKRFLAQADEMVELKHWDLAANCYYYASFHAVQALFIAKGINAHTHAGINAQFSLHFVRTKIVDISYGSFLARMFQLRQKADYNCAYDISEDDIQEIIGLSHDFVKTILSLI
;
A
#
# COMPACT_ATOMS: atom_id res chain seq x y z
N MET A 1 -1.36 -17.45 -16.81
CA MET A 1 -2.48 -16.46 -16.90
C MET A 1 -2.41 -15.77 -18.25
N ASP A 2 -3.50 -15.73 -19.00
CA ASP A 2 -3.51 -15.05 -20.28
C ASP A 2 -3.54 -13.52 -20.10
N ASN A 3 -3.24 -12.77 -21.18
CA ASN A 3 -3.11 -11.32 -21.10
C ASN A 3 -4.42 -10.61 -20.76
N ILE A 4 -5.55 -11.12 -21.24
CA ILE A 4 -6.87 -10.51 -20.98
C ILE A 4 -7.22 -10.67 -19.51
N HIS A 5 -7.04 -11.87 -18.97
CA HIS A 5 -7.30 -12.18 -17.56
C HIS A 5 -6.40 -11.34 -16.64
N LYS A 6 -5.13 -11.26 -16.97
CA LYS A 6 -4.13 -10.46 -16.24
C LYS A 6 -4.52 -8.98 -16.21
N LYS A 7 -4.88 -8.41 -17.38
CA LYS A 7 -5.33 -7.02 -17.48
C LYS A 7 -6.55 -6.75 -16.61
N THR A 8 -7.51 -7.68 -16.60
CA THR A 8 -8.72 -7.57 -15.79
C THR A 8 -8.38 -7.52 -14.31
N LEU A 9 -7.51 -8.43 -13.84
CA LEU A 9 -7.11 -8.48 -12.43
C LEU A 9 -6.33 -7.22 -12.02
N VAL A 10 -5.42 -6.75 -12.87
CA VAL A 10 -4.69 -5.50 -12.63
C VAL A 10 -5.67 -4.34 -12.48
N GLY A 11 -6.63 -4.23 -13.39
CA GLY A 11 -7.65 -3.17 -13.35
C GLY A 11 -8.46 -3.18 -12.06
N LEU A 12 -8.86 -4.36 -11.59
CA LEU A 12 -9.60 -4.50 -10.33
C LEU A 12 -8.78 -4.07 -9.12
N GLN A 13 -7.49 -4.41 -9.09
CA GLN A 13 -6.60 -3.98 -8.01
C GLN A 13 -6.35 -2.47 -8.05
N VAL A 14 -6.18 -1.89 -9.23
CA VAL A 14 -6.02 -0.44 -9.39
C VAL A 14 -7.25 0.29 -8.87
N GLU A 15 -8.45 -0.18 -9.22
CA GLU A 15 -9.71 0.41 -8.72
C GLU A 15 -9.79 0.36 -7.20
N LYS A 16 -9.43 -0.77 -6.60
CA LYS A 16 -9.41 -0.92 -5.13
C LYS A 16 -8.43 0.04 -4.50
N ALA A 17 -7.23 0.17 -5.06
CA ALA A 17 -6.22 1.10 -4.53
C ALA A 17 -6.75 2.53 -4.51
N LYS A 18 -7.34 2.99 -5.61
CA LYS A 18 -7.90 4.33 -5.72
C LYS A 18 -9.08 4.55 -4.78
N ARG A 19 -9.96 3.56 -4.66
CA ARG A 19 -11.14 3.64 -3.79
C ARG A 19 -10.73 3.72 -2.32
N PHE A 20 -9.80 2.87 -1.88
CA PHE A 20 -9.32 2.91 -0.50
C PHE A 20 -8.59 4.21 -0.19
N LEU A 21 -7.85 4.77 -1.16
CA LEU A 21 -7.18 6.05 -0.96
C LEU A 21 -8.20 7.18 -0.71
N ALA A 22 -9.27 7.23 -1.51
CA ALA A 22 -10.34 8.20 -1.33
C ALA A 22 -11.08 8.01 0.00
N GLN A 23 -11.36 6.75 0.37
CA GLN A 23 -12.01 6.43 1.65
C GLN A 23 -11.13 6.80 2.84
N ALA A 24 -9.82 6.62 2.71
CA ALA A 24 -8.87 7.03 3.75
C ALA A 24 -8.97 8.52 4.03
N ASP A 25 -9.00 9.34 2.97
CA ASP A 25 -9.15 10.79 3.10
C ASP A 25 -10.48 11.16 3.77
N GLU A 26 -11.57 10.47 3.44
CA GLU A 26 -12.86 10.67 4.09
C GLU A 26 -12.81 10.35 5.58
N MET A 27 -12.11 9.28 5.95
CA MET A 27 -11.95 8.90 7.37
C MET A 27 -11.12 9.93 8.14
N VAL A 28 -10.14 10.55 7.50
CA VAL A 28 -9.38 11.67 8.09
C VAL A 28 -10.30 12.84 8.39
N GLU A 29 -11.17 13.21 7.44
CA GLU A 29 -12.15 14.30 7.64
C GLU A 29 -13.07 14.02 8.82
N LEU A 30 -13.45 12.75 9.02
CA LEU A 30 -14.32 12.33 10.12
C LEU A 30 -13.55 12.08 11.42
N LYS A 31 -12.22 12.23 11.39
CA LYS A 31 -11.33 11.99 12.54
C LYS A 31 -11.37 10.54 13.04
N HIS A 32 -11.64 9.59 12.14
CA HIS A 32 -11.56 8.16 12.41
C HIS A 32 -10.15 7.67 12.06
N TRP A 33 -9.21 7.89 12.97
CA TRP A 33 -7.78 7.68 12.71
C TRP A 33 -7.44 6.20 12.40
N ASP A 34 -8.03 5.27 13.14
CA ASP A 34 -7.80 3.84 12.91
C ASP A 34 -8.31 3.40 11.54
N LEU A 35 -9.51 3.86 11.18
CA LEU A 35 -10.10 3.53 9.87
C LEU A 35 -9.33 4.19 8.74
N ALA A 36 -8.84 5.42 8.93
CA ALA A 36 -8.01 6.10 7.96
C ALA A 36 -6.71 5.31 7.70
N ALA A 37 -6.00 4.92 8.76
CA ALA A 37 -4.77 4.14 8.64
C ALA A 37 -5.02 2.82 7.92
N ASN A 38 -6.12 2.14 8.25
CA ASN A 38 -6.52 0.90 7.61
C ASN A 38 -6.71 1.08 6.11
N CYS A 39 -7.42 2.14 5.71
CA CYS A 39 -7.66 2.45 4.31
C CYS A 39 -6.37 2.82 3.56
N TYR A 40 -5.47 3.60 4.17
CA TYR A 40 -4.17 3.92 3.56
C TYR A 40 -3.31 2.66 3.37
N TYR A 41 -3.33 1.76 4.36
CA TYR A 41 -2.66 0.47 4.23
C TYR A 41 -3.21 -0.32 3.04
N TYR A 42 -4.53 -0.48 2.93
CA TYR A 42 -5.13 -1.24 1.84
C TYR A 42 -4.94 -0.58 0.49
N ALA A 43 -4.96 0.75 0.42
CA ALA A 43 -4.65 1.47 -0.82
C ALA A 43 -3.23 1.12 -1.31
N SER A 44 -2.26 1.17 -0.41
CA SER A 44 -0.86 0.83 -0.72
C SER A 44 -0.70 -0.64 -1.09
N PHE A 45 -1.35 -1.53 -0.35
CA PHE A 45 -1.33 -2.98 -0.59
C PHE A 45 -1.88 -3.32 -1.97
N HIS A 46 -3.05 -2.80 -2.33
CA HIS A 46 -3.66 -3.10 -3.63
C HIS A 46 -2.88 -2.48 -4.79
N ALA A 47 -2.25 -1.32 -4.60
CA ALA A 47 -1.36 -0.75 -5.60
C ALA A 47 -0.17 -1.68 -5.88
N VAL A 48 0.46 -2.20 -4.84
CA VAL A 48 1.58 -3.15 -4.96
C VAL A 48 1.11 -4.46 -5.61
N GLN A 49 -0.07 -4.96 -5.23
CA GLN A 49 -0.62 -6.18 -5.83
C GLN A 49 -0.88 -5.99 -7.32
N ALA A 50 -1.43 -4.84 -7.73
CA ALA A 50 -1.61 -4.51 -9.15
C ALA A 50 -0.27 -4.55 -9.91
N LEU A 51 0.75 -3.93 -9.34
CA LEU A 51 2.10 -3.91 -9.93
C LEU A 51 2.68 -5.33 -10.02
N PHE A 52 2.56 -6.12 -8.96
CA PHE A 52 3.10 -7.49 -8.94
C PHE A 52 2.40 -8.37 -9.99
N ILE A 53 1.07 -8.29 -10.09
CA ILE A 53 0.34 -9.04 -11.12
C ILE A 53 0.82 -8.60 -12.51
N ALA A 54 0.95 -7.30 -12.75
CA ALA A 54 1.38 -6.76 -14.04
C ALA A 54 2.79 -7.26 -14.43
N LYS A 55 3.67 -7.45 -13.45
CA LYS A 55 5.06 -7.87 -13.68
C LYS A 55 5.30 -9.37 -13.47
N GLY A 56 4.26 -10.14 -13.14
CA GLY A 56 4.39 -11.58 -12.92
C GLY A 56 5.15 -11.96 -11.65
N ILE A 57 5.06 -11.12 -10.61
CA ILE A 57 5.72 -11.35 -9.33
C ILE A 57 4.72 -11.96 -8.36
N ASN A 58 5.08 -13.07 -7.71
CA ASN A 58 4.27 -13.73 -6.71
C ASN A 58 4.82 -13.50 -5.31
N ALA A 59 3.97 -13.04 -4.39
CA ALA A 59 4.31 -12.92 -2.98
C ALA A 59 3.01 -12.92 -2.17
N HIS A 60 2.98 -13.64 -1.05
CA HIS A 60 1.77 -13.87 -0.27
C HIS A 60 1.88 -13.47 1.20
N THR A 61 3.09 -13.22 1.69
CA THR A 61 3.33 -12.78 3.07
C THR A 61 3.86 -11.36 3.07
N HIS A 62 3.71 -10.63 4.19
CA HIS A 62 4.27 -9.30 4.33
C HIS A 62 5.78 -9.29 4.07
N ALA A 63 6.50 -10.26 4.64
CA ALA A 63 7.93 -10.39 4.44
C ALA A 63 8.26 -10.65 2.97
N GLY A 64 7.51 -11.54 2.31
CA GLY A 64 7.69 -11.86 0.89
C GLY A 64 7.41 -10.66 -0.01
N ILE A 65 6.35 -9.92 0.27
CA ILE A 65 5.99 -8.70 -0.49
C ILE A 65 7.09 -7.65 -0.34
N ASN A 66 7.57 -7.39 0.88
CA ASN A 66 8.66 -6.45 1.12
C ASN A 66 9.95 -6.86 0.42
N ALA A 67 10.29 -8.16 0.48
CA ALA A 67 11.49 -8.69 -0.14
C ALA A 67 11.44 -8.57 -1.67
N GLN A 68 10.32 -8.94 -2.29
CA GLN A 68 10.13 -8.85 -3.73
C GLN A 68 10.09 -7.40 -4.21
N PHE A 69 9.44 -6.52 -3.45
CA PHE A 69 9.41 -5.10 -3.76
C PHE A 69 10.83 -4.51 -3.74
N SER A 70 11.60 -4.82 -2.71
CA SER A 70 12.99 -4.36 -2.60
C SER A 70 13.83 -4.89 -3.76
N LEU A 71 13.74 -6.19 -4.05
CA LEU A 71 14.52 -6.84 -5.11
C LEU A 71 14.25 -6.24 -6.49
N HIS A 72 12.97 -6.08 -6.84
CA HIS A 72 12.59 -5.70 -8.21
C HIS A 72 12.54 -4.20 -8.44
N PHE A 73 12.32 -3.39 -7.41
CA PHE A 73 12.07 -1.96 -7.60
C PHE A 73 13.03 -1.04 -6.83
N VAL A 74 13.49 -1.43 -5.65
CA VAL A 74 14.40 -0.60 -4.84
C VAL A 74 15.85 -0.84 -5.26
N ARG A 75 16.30 -2.08 -5.27
CA ARG A 75 17.69 -2.44 -5.64
C ARG A 75 18.02 -2.08 -7.08
N THR A 76 17.03 -2.12 -7.93
CA THR A 76 17.17 -1.74 -9.35
C THR A 76 17.09 -0.23 -9.56
N LYS A 77 16.87 0.54 -8.49
CA LYS A 77 16.74 2.00 -8.50
C LYS A 77 15.58 2.51 -9.35
N ILE A 78 14.56 1.69 -9.58
CA ILE A 78 13.31 2.12 -10.21
C ILE A 78 12.58 3.08 -9.29
N VAL A 79 12.58 2.78 -7.97
CA VAL A 79 12.08 3.71 -6.94
C VAL A 79 13.16 3.90 -5.88
N ASP A 80 13.06 5.02 -5.15
CA ASP A 80 13.95 5.32 -4.04
C ASP A 80 13.73 4.34 -2.88
N ILE A 81 14.76 4.14 -2.06
CA ILE A 81 14.71 3.26 -0.89
C ILE A 81 13.59 3.66 0.07
N SER A 82 13.22 4.94 0.12
CA SER A 82 12.13 5.43 0.96
C SER A 82 10.78 4.75 0.68
N TYR A 83 10.55 4.31 -0.56
CA TYR A 83 9.32 3.58 -0.92
C TYR A 83 9.26 2.20 -0.29
N GLY A 84 10.39 1.49 -0.25
CA GLY A 84 10.47 0.21 0.46
C GLY A 84 10.29 0.37 1.96
N SER A 85 10.90 1.39 2.53
CA SER A 85 10.77 1.72 3.96
C SER A 85 9.33 2.09 4.32
N PHE A 86 8.65 2.85 3.45
CA PHE A 86 7.24 3.20 3.65
C PHE A 86 6.35 1.96 3.66
N LEU A 87 6.52 1.06 2.69
CA LEU A 87 5.73 -0.18 2.60
C LEU A 87 5.91 -1.03 3.86
N ALA A 88 7.15 -1.22 4.30
CA ALA A 88 7.45 -1.95 5.54
C ALA A 88 6.81 -1.28 6.76
N ARG A 89 6.87 0.04 6.85
CA ARG A 89 6.25 0.82 7.92
C ARG A 89 4.73 0.62 7.96
N MET A 90 4.07 0.62 6.80
CA MET A 90 2.62 0.42 6.74
C MET A 90 2.22 -0.96 7.23
N PHE A 91 2.98 -2.01 6.88
CA PHE A 91 2.73 -3.35 7.39
C PHE A 91 2.93 -3.43 8.91
N GLN A 92 3.97 -2.79 9.44
CA GLN A 92 4.23 -2.75 10.88
C GLN A 92 3.12 -2.01 11.64
N LEU A 93 2.67 -0.89 11.10
CA LEU A 93 1.59 -0.11 11.71
C LEU A 93 0.29 -0.92 11.76
N ARG A 94 -0.04 -1.61 10.68
CA ARG A 94 -1.21 -2.48 10.59
C ARG A 94 -1.13 -3.62 11.60
N GLN A 95 0.02 -4.29 11.66
CA GLN A 95 0.24 -5.39 12.59
C GLN A 95 0.13 -4.93 14.04
N LYS A 96 0.72 -3.80 14.38
CA LYS A 96 0.69 -3.22 15.72
C LYS A 96 -0.74 -2.88 16.14
N ALA A 97 -1.52 -2.26 15.24
CA ALA A 97 -2.91 -1.91 15.51
C ALA A 97 -3.79 -3.15 15.69
N ASP A 98 -3.53 -4.23 14.92
CA ASP A 98 -4.33 -5.46 14.98
C ASP A 98 -4.03 -6.31 16.23
N TYR A 99 -2.76 -6.38 16.65
CA TYR A 99 -2.32 -7.33 17.68
C TYR A 99 -2.01 -6.72 19.02
N ASN A 100 -2.04 -5.39 19.16
CA ASN A 100 -1.84 -4.70 20.42
C ASN A 100 -3.10 -3.88 20.76
N CYS A 101 -3.98 -4.46 21.57
CA CYS A 101 -5.24 -3.83 21.94
C CYS A 101 -5.07 -2.54 22.77
N ALA A 102 -3.90 -2.29 23.31
CA ALA A 102 -3.58 -1.07 24.02
C ALA A 102 -3.06 0.05 23.12
N TYR A 103 -2.85 -0.25 21.83
CA TYR A 103 -2.31 0.72 20.88
C TYR A 103 -3.45 1.34 20.07
N ASP A 104 -3.57 2.65 20.19
CA ASP A 104 -4.47 3.43 19.35
C ASP A 104 -3.65 4.30 18.39
N ILE A 105 -4.09 4.35 17.14
CA ILE A 105 -3.46 5.21 16.14
C ILE A 105 -3.89 6.65 16.42
N SER A 106 -2.91 7.54 16.55
CA SER A 106 -3.14 8.95 16.85
C SER A 106 -3.30 9.79 15.59
N GLU A 107 -3.82 11.01 15.76
CA GLU A 107 -3.84 12.01 14.69
C GLU A 107 -2.43 12.26 14.13
N ASP A 108 -1.41 12.34 15.01
CA ASP A 108 -0.03 12.56 14.59
C ASP A 108 0.47 11.43 13.69
N ASP A 109 0.14 10.18 14.02
CA ASP A 109 0.48 9.03 13.17
C ASP A 109 -0.12 9.19 11.77
N ILE A 110 -1.39 9.64 11.70
CA ILE A 110 -2.08 9.83 10.43
C ILE A 110 -1.48 10.98 9.64
N GLN A 111 -1.20 12.12 10.27
CA GLN A 111 -0.63 13.28 9.57
C GLN A 111 0.68 12.93 8.86
N GLU A 112 1.48 12.04 9.44
CA GLU A 112 2.73 11.60 8.83
C GLU A 112 2.53 10.77 7.56
N ILE A 113 1.43 10.02 7.44
CA ILE A 113 1.25 9.06 6.35
C ILE A 113 0.31 9.52 5.23
N ILE A 114 -0.44 10.61 5.40
CA ILE A 114 -1.39 11.08 4.38
C ILE A 114 -0.68 11.35 3.05
N GLY A 115 0.25 12.30 3.04
CA GLY A 115 0.99 12.68 1.84
C GLY A 115 1.84 11.55 1.29
N LEU A 116 2.49 10.79 2.19
CA LEU A 116 3.31 9.65 1.80
C LEU A 116 2.49 8.56 1.12
N SER A 117 1.26 8.31 1.61
CA SER A 117 0.37 7.32 1.02
C SER A 117 -0.08 7.72 -0.38
N HIS A 118 -0.45 8.98 -0.58
CA HIS A 118 -0.83 9.50 -1.89
C HIS A 118 0.34 9.40 -2.88
N ASP A 119 1.53 9.81 -2.47
CA ASP A 119 2.73 9.72 -3.30
C ASP A 119 3.06 8.27 -3.64
N PHE A 120 3.01 7.39 -2.66
CA PHE A 120 3.29 5.97 -2.84
C PHE A 120 2.35 5.34 -3.87
N VAL A 121 1.04 5.48 -3.67
CA VAL A 121 0.04 4.90 -4.58
C VAL A 121 0.22 5.45 -5.99
N LYS A 122 0.35 6.76 -6.15
CA LYS A 122 0.55 7.41 -7.45
C LYS A 122 1.79 6.85 -8.15
N THR A 123 2.90 6.77 -7.44
CA THR A 123 4.18 6.29 -7.99
C THR A 123 4.08 4.82 -8.40
N ILE A 124 3.53 3.97 -7.52
CA ILE A 124 3.40 2.54 -7.81
C ILE A 124 2.49 2.31 -9.03
N LEU A 125 1.34 2.98 -9.10
CA LEU A 125 0.43 2.84 -10.24
C LEU A 125 1.07 3.33 -11.55
N SER A 126 1.99 4.29 -11.49
CA SER A 126 2.70 4.79 -12.67
C SER A 126 3.67 3.75 -13.26
N LEU A 127 4.03 2.72 -12.51
CA LEU A 127 4.97 1.67 -12.95
C LEU A 127 4.29 0.52 -13.68
N ILE A 128 2.97 0.49 -13.68
CA ILE A 128 2.18 -0.59 -14.32
C ILE A 128 2.18 -0.48 -15.84
#